data_7f58243bda6d35106648a6d048a38bf7
#
_entry.id   7f58243bda6d35106648a6d048a38bf7
#
_cell.length_a   1.000
_cell.length_b   1.000
_cell.length_c   1.000
_cell.angle_alpha   90.00
_cell.angle_beta   90.00
_cell.angle_gamma   90.00
#
_symmetry.space_group_name_H-M   'P 1'
#
loop_
_entity.id
_entity.type
_entity.pdbx_description
1 polymer ?
#
loop_
_entity_poly.entity_id
_entity_poly.type
_entity_poly.pdbx_seq_one_letter_code
_entity_poly.pdbx_strand_id
1 'polypeptide(L)'
;MESDNKKNGTLNRRDFLKALTAISGAAVISSGCTPEPLDKLVSYAVPPENVIPGLANYYSTAIPNSPAGSSIVVKVREGRAIKVEGNSLDPISEGASSAEDQATLQTLYDPDRIKQPLSKNNRNNLTAVTFVAASDILVNKINENPKNPYIITNNTTGSYDKLLDSFANKISAKRIKFETFSYESIRKANEISYGKALIPTYHIEDVDYLISFGADFLETWLSPTEYSKKFSKMHSLKGKKKSKFVQVEPKLTLTGSKADEWVPISPNKNLSLVLGIINYIKQNKLNRNSIPNIVDNLSYFSLAKTSELTGVAEDSISKIAKEFASSKSALAIGGGIASDGSDSRDTIVAINLLNEITGNSDKIDFDNFLSLSNCSDFKEMTDFIEKAKNGDVDLVIVHGANPAYNVPKTFGFSEAFEKIDFKVS
;
A
#
# COMPACT_ATOMS: atom_id res chain seq x y z
N MET A 1 11.80 16.52 -75.66
CA MET A 1 11.55 15.25 -74.94
C MET A 1 12.74 15.06 -73.97
N GLU A 2 12.66 15.61 -72.82
CA GLU A 2 13.68 15.46 -71.75
C GLU A 2 13.04 14.64 -70.67
N SER A 3 13.72 13.55 -70.33
CA SER A 3 13.27 12.58 -69.33
C SER A 3 13.76 13.02 -67.94
N ASP A 4 12.83 13.32 -67.05
CA ASP A 4 13.06 13.61 -65.65
C ASP A 4 13.57 12.36 -64.93
N ASN A 5 14.77 12.43 -64.45
CA ASN A 5 15.46 11.39 -63.69
C ASN A 5 15.23 11.67 -62.20
N LYS A 6 14.21 11.10 -61.59
CA LYS A 6 13.99 11.13 -60.14
C LYS A 6 15.13 10.33 -59.46
N LYS A 7 16.06 11.03 -58.84
CA LYS A 7 17.04 10.47 -57.93
C LYS A 7 16.36 10.04 -56.65
N ASN A 8 16.22 8.75 -56.43
CA ASN A 8 15.90 8.18 -55.13
C ASN A 8 17.03 8.53 -54.14
N GLY A 9 16.76 9.47 -53.25
CA GLY A 9 17.72 9.87 -52.21
C GLY A 9 17.76 8.80 -51.10
N THR A 10 18.65 7.83 -51.20
CA THR A 10 19.04 7.00 -50.06
C THR A 10 19.91 7.83 -49.13
N LEU A 11 19.38 8.14 -47.97
CA LEU A 11 20.12 8.79 -46.89
C LEU A 11 21.31 7.94 -46.49
N ASN A 12 22.51 8.46 -46.69
CA ASN A 12 23.74 7.81 -46.29
C ASN A 12 23.85 7.86 -44.74
N ARG A 13 24.40 6.84 -44.10
CA ARG A 13 24.59 6.73 -42.64
C ARG A 13 25.22 8.01 -42.06
N ARG A 14 26.14 8.61 -42.76
CA ARG A 14 26.81 9.88 -42.37
C ARG A 14 25.87 11.09 -42.38
N ASP A 15 24.97 11.16 -43.34
CA ASP A 15 24.00 12.26 -43.45
C ASP A 15 22.85 12.10 -42.44
N PHE A 16 22.48 10.87 -42.13
CA PHE A 16 21.57 10.54 -41.02
C PHE A 16 22.15 10.96 -39.65
N LEU A 17 23.41 10.64 -39.39
CA LEU A 17 24.09 11.07 -38.15
C LEU A 17 24.24 12.58 -38.04
N LYS A 18 24.53 13.27 -39.15
CA LYS A 18 24.58 14.75 -39.17
C LYS A 18 23.21 15.37 -38.91
N ALA A 19 22.14 14.81 -39.49
CA ALA A 19 20.77 15.26 -39.24
C ALA A 19 20.36 15.03 -37.79
N LEU A 20 20.73 13.87 -37.22
CA LEU A 20 20.43 13.54 -35.80
C LEU A 20 21.17 14.50 -34.86
N THR A 21 22.44 14.84 -35.14
CA THR A 21 23.23 15.77 -34.33
C THR A 21 22.69 17.22 -34.43
N ALA A 22 22.22 17.62 -35.60
CA ALA A 22 21.59 18.92 -35.80
C ALA A 22 20.24 19.05 -35.06
N ILE A 23 19.42 17.98 -35.08
CA ILE A 23 18.13 17.93 -34.37
C ILE A 23 18.33 17.89 -32.86
N SER A 24 19.28 17.09 -32.36
CA SER A 24 19.57 17.05 -30.92
C SER A 24 20.19 18.34 -30.40
N GLY A 25 21.04 18.99 -31.17
CA GLY A 25 21.59 20.33 -30.86
C GLY A 25 20.51 21.41 -30.80
N ALA A 26 19.55 21.41 -31.72
CA ALA A 26 18.44 22.35 -31.73
C ALA A 26 17.46 22.11 -30.56
N ALA A 27 17.22 20.82 -30.19
CA ALA A 27 16.37 20.49 -29.05
C ALA A 27 16.97 20.93 -27.71
N VAL A 28 18.28 20.84 -27.54
CA VAL A 28 18.97 21.30 -26.31
C VAL A 28 18.95 22.83 -26.20
N ILE A 29 19.06 23.54 -27.32
CA ILE A 29 19.00 25.03 -27.31
C ILE A 29 17.58 25.51 -27.06
N SER A 30 16.53 24.82 -27.54
CA SER A 30 15.15 25.22 -27.33
C SER A 30 14.60 24.88 -25.94
N SER A 31 15.17 23.89 -25.24
CA SER A 31 14.78 23.56 -23.88
C SER A 31 15.49 24.37 -22.79
N GLY A 32 16.54 25.15 -23.17
CA GLY A 32 17.32 25.97 -22.24
C GLY A 32 16.83 27.39 -22.00
N CYS A 33 15.76 27.84 -22.66
CA CYS A 33 15.28 29.22 -22.57
C CYS A 33 13.79 29.35 -22.32
N THR A 34 13.25 28.63 -21.33
CA THR A 34 12.09 29.17 -20.63
C THR A 34 12.63 30.16 -19.61
N PRO A 35 12.31 31.46 -19.68
CA PRO A 35 12.63 32.38 -18.60
C PRO A 35 11.91 31.84 -17.36
N GLU A 36 12.68 31.32 -16.40
CA GLU A 36 12.14 31.13 -15.08
C GLU A 36 11.45 32.40 -14.65
N PRO A 37 10.20 32.35 -14.11
CA PRO A 37 9.62 33.52 -13.52
C PRO A 37 10.66 34.07 -12.53
N LEU A 38 11.03 35.31 -12.67
CA LEU A 38 11.92 36.01 -11.75
C LEU A 38 11.24 36.05 -10.39
N ASP A 39 11.41 34.96 -9.62
CA ASP A 39 11.14 34.96 -8.20
C ASP A 39 12.07 36.02 -7.61
N LYS A 40 11.51 37.16 -7.27
CA LYS A 40 12.24 38.19 -6.53
C LYS A 40 12.64 37.60 -5.21
N LEU A 41 13.88 37.18 -5.06
CA LEU A 41 14.49 36.84 -3.78
C LEU A 41 14.49 38.11 -2.92
N VAL A 42 13.40 38.27 -2.16
CA VAL A 42 13.34 39.30 -1.13
C VAL A 42 14.12 38.76 0.05
N SER A 43 15.30 39.29 0.32
CA SER A 43 16.04 38.98 1.55
C SER A 43 15.18 39.36 2.76
N TYR A 44 15.18 38.49 3.80
CA TYR A 44 14.51 38.82 5.04
C TYR A 44 15.11 40.11 5.62
N ALA A 45 14.28 41.08 5.92
CA ALA A 45 14.72 42.30 6.67
C ALA A 45 15.11 41.89 8.11
N VAL A 46 14.42 40.88 8.68
CA VAL A 46 14.80 40.20 9.91
C VAL A 46 14.72 38.69 9.61
N PRO A 47 15.85 37.98 9.53
CA PRO A 47 15.82 36.53 9.25
C PRO A 47 15.12 35.79 10.40
N PRO A 48 14.29 34.80 10.09
CA PRO A 48 13.73 33.93 11.11
C PRO A 48 14.84 33.25 11.92
N GLU A 49 14.59 32.98 13.18
CA GLU A 49 15.52 32.28 14.03
C GLU A 49 15.93 30.93 13.39
N ASN A 50 17.23 30.63 13.39
CA ASN A 50 17.81 29.42 12.79
C ASN A 50 17.72 29.29 11.27
N VAL A 51 17.38 30.34 10.52
CA VAL A 51 17.43 30.34 9.06
C VAL A 51 18.64 31.11 8.57
N ILE A 52 19.60 30.39 7.98
CA ILE A 52 20.77 30.99 7.32
C ILE A 52 20.56 30.88 5.81
N PRO A 53 20.55 31.99 5.06
CA PRO A 53 20.38 31.96 3.61
C PRO A 53 21.37 30.99 2.94
N GLY A 54 20.86 30.14 2.05
CA GLY A 54 21.68 29.16 1.34
C GLY A 54 21.93 27.84 2.09
N LEU A 55 21.71 27.78 3.40
CA LEU A 55 21.79 26.53 4.16
C LEU A 55 20.40 25.89 4.29
N ALA A 56 20.37 24.57 4.22
CA ALA A 56 19.14 23.82 4.41
C ALA A 56 18.94 23.41 5.86
N ASN A 57 17.71 23.51 6.34
CA ASN A 57 17.27 22.94 7.61
C ASN A 57 16.58 21.59 7.33
N TYR A 58 16.60 20.68 8.28
CA TYR A 58 16.01 19.36 8.19
C TYR A 58 15.00 19.16 9.32
N TYR A 59 13.79 18.77 8.95
CA TYR A 59 12.71 18.55 9.90
C TYR A 59 12.20 17.11 9.79
N SER A 60 12.25 16.39 10.91
CA SER A 60 11.63 15.06 11.00
C SER A 60 10.14 15.20 11.19
N THR A 61 9.37 14.43 10.43
CA THR A 61 7.90 14.40 10.52
C THR A 61 7.38 13.03 10.09
N ALA A 62 6.08 12.81 10.29
CA ALA A 62 5.38 11.64 9.78
C ALA A 62 4.32 12.05 8.77
N ILE A 63 4.11 11.22 7.76
CA ILE A 63 3.08 11.41 6.75
C ILE A 63 2.09 10.24 6.77
N PRO A 64 0.77 10.53 6.63
CA PRO A 64 -0.27 9.52 6.70
C PRO A 64 -0.58 8.86 5.34
N ASN A 65 0.19 9.13 4.28
CA ASN A 65 -0.11 8.66 2.92
C ASN A 65 0.11 7.16 2.74
N SER A 66 1.01 6.56 3.51
CA SER A 66 1.18 5.11 3.54
C SER A 66 0.29 4.52 4.64
N PRO A 67 -0.48 3.46 4.37
CA PRO A 67 -1.29 2.79 5.40
C PRO A 67 -0.49 2.29 6.61
N ALA A 68 0.79 2.00 6.42
CA ALA A 68 1.72 1.64 7.50
C ALA A 68 2.26 2.85 8.27
N GLY A 69 2.08 4.07 7.73
CA GLY A 69 2.74 5.27 8.20
C GLY A 69 4.18 5.38 7.72
N SER A 70 4.66 6.58 7.47
CA SER A 70 6.05 6.83 7.06
C SER A 70 6.66 7.92 7.90
N SER A 71 7.86 7.66 8.44
CA SER A 71 8.70 8.67 9.08
C SER A 71 9.69 9.22 8.06
N ILE A 72 9.65 10.52 7.85
CA ILE A 72 10.46 11.21 6.84
C ILE A 72 11.24 12.37 7.42
N VAL A 73 12.27 12.78 6.70
CA VAL A 73 13.01 14.01 6.93
C VAL A 73 12.79 14.95 5.76
N VAL A 74 12.26 16.14 6.04
CA VAL A 74 12.00 17.16 5.04
C VAL A 74 13.14 18.16 5.03
N LYS A 75 13.77 18.32 3.88
CA LYS A 75 14.77 19.35 3.62
C LYS A 75 14.07 20.66 3.25
N VAL A 76 14.35 21.69 4.03
CA VAL A 76 13.74 23.04 3.87
C VAL A 76 14.81 24.07 3.60
N ARG A 77 14.63 24.90 2.61
CA ARG A 77 15.45 26.08 2.35
C ARG A 77 14.59 27.33 2.40
N GLU A 78 14.99 28.28 3.23
CA GLU A 78 14.33 29.59 3.32
C GLU A 78 12.79 29.48 3.45
N GLY A 79 12.34 28.54 4.32
CA GLY A 79 10.94 28.29 4.57
C GLY A 79 10.22 27.42 3.52
N ARG A 80 10.92 27.00 2.44
CA ARG A 80 10.34 26.11 1.41
C ARG A 80 10.84 24.68 1.58
N ALA A 81 9.92 23.75 1.69
CA ALA A 81 10.23 22.33 1.60
C ALA A 81 10.65 22.00 0.16
N ILE A 82 11.83 21.41 -0.03
CA ILE A 82 12.42 21.17 -1.35
C ILE A 82 12.71 19.70 -1.63
N LYS A 83 12.77 18.85 -0.59
CA LYS A 83 12.98 17.42 -0.75
C LYS A 83 12.48 16.67 0.46
N VAL A 84 12.01 15.45 0.22
CA VAL A 84 11.67 14.45 1.25
C VAL A 84 12.70 13.33 1.19
N GLU A 85 13.17 12.88 2.34
CA GLU A 85 14.07 11.74 2.50
C GLU A 85 13.52 10.83 3.61
N GLY A 86 13.91 9.56 3.62
CA GLY A 86 13.56 8.65 4.71
C GLY A 86 14.31 9.04 6.00
N ASN A 87 13.68 8.79 7.14
CA ASN A 87 14.29 9.02 8.44
C ASN A 87 15.16 7.81 8.84
N SER A 88 16.47 8.00 8.93
CA SER A 88 17.41 6.93 9.30
C SER A 88 17.26 6.44 10.74
N LEU A 89 16.55 7.19 11.59
CA LEU A 89 16.25 6.82 12.97
C LEU A 89 14.93 6.07 13.11
N ASP A 90 14.17 5.95 12.02
CA ASP A 90 12.93 5.16 12.00
C ASP A 90 13.25 3.66 11.99
N PRO A 91 12.80 2.88 12.99
CA PRO A 91 13.11 1.45 13.07
C PRO A 91 12.43 0.60 11.98
N ILE A 92 11.41 1.14 11.31
CA ILE A 92 10.65 0.43 10.27
C ILE A 92 11.29 0.63 8.90
N SER A 93 11.40 1.89 8.47
CA SER A 93 11.92 2.24 7.14
C SER A 93 13.45 2.27 7.07
N GLU A 94 14.13 2.41 8.20
CA GLU A 94 15.60 2.51 8.31
C GLU A 94 16.22 3.49 7.30
N GLY A 95 15.56 4.62 7.08
CA GLY A 95 16.01 5.65 6.14
C GLY A 95 15.57 5.43 4.68
N ALA A 96 14.76 4.44 4.40
CA ALA A 96 14.12 4.31 3.10
C ALA A 96 12.89 5.21 2.98
N SER A 97 12.50 5.56 1.77
CA SER A 97 11.27 6.27 1.46
C SER A 97 10.65 5.72 0.17
N SER A 98 9.34 5.68 0.11
CA SER A 98 8.60 5.26 -1.07
C SER A 98 8.48 6.39 -2.12
N ALA A 99 8.00 6.06 -3.31
CA ALA A 99 7.64 7.06 -4.32
C ALA A 99 6.52 7.99 -3.83
N GLU A 100 5.56 7.45 -3.07
CA GLU A 100 4.47 8.21 -2.46
C GLU A 100 4.98 9.21 -1.41
N ASP A 101 5.95 8.79 -0.58
CA ASP A 101 6.61 9.68 0.38
C ASP A 101 7.25 10.87 -0.34
N GLN A 102 7.98 10.62 -1.44
CA GLN A 102 8.59 11.68 -2.24
C GLN A 102 7.53 12.58 -2.90
N ALA A 103 6.43 12.02 -3.39
CA ALA A 103 5.35 12.75 -4.03
C ALA A 103 4.57 13.66 -3.06
N THR A 104 4.61 13.40 -1.75
CA THR A 104 3.94 14.22 -0.73
C THR A 104 4.33 15.70 -0.81
N LEU A 105 5.55 16.00 -1.27
CA LEU A 105 5.99 17.37 -1.49
C LEU A 105 5.10 18.11 -2.50
N GLN A 106 4.58 17.42 -3.51
CA GLN A 106 3.73 18.02 -4.54
C GLN A 106 2.38 18.46 -3.96
N THR A 107 1.82 17.73 -2.99
CA THR A 107 0.55 18.10 -2.36
C THR A 107 0.65 19.42 -1.58
N LEU A 108 1.84 19.76 -1.09
CA LEU A 108 2.08 21.01 -0.38
C LEU A 108 1.99 22.23 -1.33
N TYR A 109 2.41 22.06 -2.57
CA TYR A 109 2.49 23.12 -3.60
C TYR A 109 1.37 23.02 -4.64
N ASP A 110 0.42 22.14 -4.46
CA ASP A 110 -0.73 21.99 -5.36
C ASP A 110 -1.53 23.31 -5.41
N PRO A 111 -1.70 23.93 -6.59
CA PRO A 111 -2.46 25.17 -6.75
C PRO A 111 -3.93 25.00 -6.39
N ASP A 112 -4.49 23.80 -6.58
CA ASP A 112 -5.90 23.49 -6.33
C ASP A 112 -6.17 23.08 -4.87
N ARG A 113 -5.14 23.06 -4.03
CA ARG A 113 -5.26 22.76 -2.60
C ARG A 113 -6.22 23.73 -1.91
N ILE A 114 -7.13 23.20 -1.12
CA ILE A 114 -8.01 23.98 -0.23
C ILE A 114 -7.14 24.72 0.79
N LYS A 115 -7.18 26.06 0.79
CA LYS A 115 -6.30 26.92 1.61
C LYS A 115 -6.98 27.42 2.89
N GLN A 116 -8.30 27.33 2.98
CA GLN A 116 -9.10 27.80 4.10
C GLN A 116 -10.40 26.99 4.23
N PRO A 117 -11.04 26.97 5.39
CA PRO A 117 -12.31 26.29 5.55
C PRO A 117 -13.37 26.85 4.60
N LEU A 118 -14.17 25.97 4.06
CA LEU A 118 -15.29 26.28 3.19
C LEU A 118 -16.59 25.81 3.82
N SER A 119 -17.61 26.65 3.78
CA SER A 119 -18.97 26.29 4.21
C SER A 119 -19.93 26.34 3.03
N LYS A 120 -20.82 25.36 2.94
CA LYS A 120 -21.85 25.27 1.92
C LYS A 120 -23.05 26.12 2.34
N ASN A 121 -23.42 27.09 1.54
CA ASN A 121 -24.61 27.92 1.81
C ASN A 121 -25.89 27.26 1.27
N ASN A 122 -27.05 27.87 1.57
CA ASN A 122 -28.37 27.36 1.15
C ASN A 122 -28.55 27.25 -0.38
N ARG A 123 -27.66 27.83 -1.20
CA ARG A 123 -27.64 27.73 -2.65
C ARG A 123 -26.65 26.70 -3.16
N ASN A 124 -26.16 25.82 -2.29
CA ASN A 124 -25.12 24.83 -2.58
C ASN A 124 -23.75 25.39 -3.01
N ASN A 125 -23.50 26.69 -2.85
CA ASN A 125 -22.22 27.30 -3.16
C ASN A 125 -21.29 27.21 -1.95
N LEU A 126 -20.02 26.83 -2.20
CA LEU A 126 -18.97 26.85 -1.18
C LEU A 126 -18.49 28.29 -0.99
N THR A 127 -18.49 28.76 0.25
CA THR A 127 -17.99 30.10 0.65
C THR A 127 -16.92 29.94 1.70
N ALA A 128 -15.88 30.75 1.59
CA ALA A 128 -14.79 30.79 2.56
C ALA A 128 -15.28 31.28 3.92
N VAL A 129 -14.84 30.62 4.98
CA VAL A 129 -15.11 31.02 6.37
C VAL A 129 -13.80 30.98 7.17
N THR A 130 -13.79 31.63 8.32
CA THR A 130 -12.64 31.54 9.23
C THR A 130 -12.62 30.19 9.97
N PHE A 131 -11.46 29.77 10.47
CA PHE A 131 -11.34 28.56 11.30
C PHE A 131 -12.21 28.66 12.57
N VAL A 132 -12.30 29.84 13.18
CA VAL A 132 -13.15 30.06 14.34
C VAL A 132 -14.63 29.80 13.99
N ALA A 133 -15.11 30.42 12.91
CA ALA A 133 -16.51 30.23 12.48
C ALA A 133 -16.80 28.76 12.10
N ALA A 134 -15.88 28.07 11.42
CA ALA A 134 -16.03 26.66 11.09
C ALA A 134 -16.09 25.78 12.36
N SER A 135 -15.23 26.07 13.34
CA SER A 135 -15.24 25.38 14.64
C SER A 135 -16.53 25.61 15.41
N ASP A 136 -17.01 26.85 15.45
CA ASP A 136 -18.27 27.19 16.13
C ASP A 136 -19.46 26.46 15.49
N ILE A 137 -19.54 26.40 14.17
CA ILE A 137 -20.57 25.65 13.45
C ILE A 137 -20.54 24.17 13.85
N LEU A 138 -19.37 23.54 13.88
CA LEU A 138 -19.22 22.14 14.27
C LEU A 138 -19.60 21.91 15.73
N VAL A 139 -19.13 22.76 16.65
CA VAL A 139 -19.43 22.65 18.08
C VAL A 139 -20.93 22.79 18.32
N ASN A 140 -21.58 23.74 17.68
CA ASN A 140 -23.03 23.93 17.79
C ASN A 140 -23.78 22.67 17.32
N LYS A 141 -23.37 22.07 16.18
CA LYS A 141 -23.98 20.84 15.71
C LYS A 141 -23.77 19.64 16.64
N ILE A 142 -22.62 19.52 17.24
CA ILE A 142 -22.34 18.48 18.26
C ILE A 142 -23.25 18.70 19.51
N ASN A 143 -23.41 19.94 19.96
CA ASN A 143 -24.24 20.27 21.11
C ASN A 143 -25.76 20.06 20.90
N GLU A 144 -26.21 19.94 19.64
CA GLU A 144 -27.57 19.54 19.29
C GLU A 144 -27.86 18.06 19.57
N ASN A 145 -26.86 17.28 20.02
CA ASN A 145 -26.95 15.84 20.27
C ASN A 145 -27.40 15.05 19.05
N PRO A 146 -26.60 15.08 17.94
CA PRO A 146 -26.95 14.42 16.70
C PRO A 146 -27.12 12.90 16.88
N LYS A 147 -28.10 12.34 16.17
CA LYS A 147 -28.38 10.91 16.20
C LYS A 147 -27.25 10.13 15.47
N ASN A 148 -26.70 9.14 16.15
CA ASN A 148 -25.67 8.24 15.60
C ASN A 148 -24.55 8.98 14.84
N PRO A 149 -23.78 9.87 15.48
CA PRO A 149 -22.67 10.53 14.79
C PRO A 149 -21.57 9.54 14.40
N TYR A 150 -20.94 9.78 13.26
CA TYR A 150 -19.82 8.95 12.76
C TYR A 150 -18.58 9.80 12.48
N ILE A 151 -17.42 9.19 12.68
CA ILE A 151 -16.12 9.72 12.25
C ILE A 151 -15.49 8.66 11.34
N ILE A 152 -15.25 9.00 10.08
CA ILE A 152 -14.57 8.13 9.12
C ILE A 152 -13.16 8.67 8.92
N THR A 153 -12.15 7.87 9.22
CA THR A 153 -10.74 8.25 9.07
C THR A 153 -10.01 7.21 8.24
N ASN A 154 -8.86 7.59 7.66
CA ASN A 154 -7.88 6.59 7.25
C ASN A 154 -7.25 5.90 8.47
N ASN A 155 -6.31 4.97 8.24
CA ASN A 155 -5.53 4.37 9.31
C ASN A 155 -4.58 5.42 9.90
N THR A 156 -4.86 5.86 11.12
CA THR A 156 -4.02 6.78 11.88
C THR A 156 -3.30 6.04 13.00
N THR A 157 -2.18 6.58 13.45
CA THR A 157 -1.32 5.94 14.45
C THR A 157 -0.88 6.93 15.54
N GLY A 158 -0.29 6.41 16.60
CA GLY A 158 0.35 7.21 17.64
C GLY A 158 -0.62 8.06 18.49
N SER A 159 -0.17 9.24 18.89
CA SER A 159 -0.93 10.16 19.75
C SER A 159 -2.14 10.74 19.05
N TYR A 160 -2.06 10.93 17.74
CA TYR A 160 -3.18 11.45 16.94
C TYR A 160 -4.35 10.46 16.89
N ASP A 161 -4.07 9.18 16.73
CA ASP A 161 -5.09 8.13 16.78
C ASP A 161 -5.83 8.10 18.12
N LYS A 162 -5.09 8.21 19.24
CA LYS A 162 -5.65 8.30 20.60
C LYS A 162 -6.50 9.56 20.79
N LEU A 163 -6.09 10.68 20.20
CA LEU A 163 -6.88 11.93 20.25
C LEU A 163 -8.20 11.77 19.52
N LEU A 164 -8.18 11.17 18.32
CA LEU A 164 -9.41 10.91 17.56
C LEU A 164 -10.36 9.95 18.28
N ASP A 165 -9.84 8.89 18.91
CA ASP A 165 -10.66 7.98 19.71
C ASP A 165 -11.27 8.71 20.94
N SER A 166 -10.48 9.54 21.62
CA SER A 166 -10.98 10.33 22.76
C SER A 166 -12.05 11.32 22.33
N PHE A 167 -11.88 11.95 21.18
CA PHE A 167 -12.88 12.87 20.61
C PHE A 167 -14.16 12.10 20.20
N ALA A 168 -14.02 10.97 19.50
CA ALA A 168 -15.16 10.14 19.12
C ALA A 168 -15.98 9.72 20.35
N ASN A 169 -15.30 9.23 21.38
CA ASN A 169 -15.93 8.82 22.63
C ASN A 169 -16.66 10.00 23.31
N LYS A 170 -16.06 11.19 23.32
CA LYS A 170 -16.66 12.37 23.96
C LYS A 170 -17.97 12.82 23.30
N ILE A 171 -18.08 12.66 21.98
CA ILE A 171 -19.28 13.02 21.23
C ILE A 171 -20.19 11.80 20.94
N SER A 172 -19.90 10.66 21.55
CA SER A 172 -20.60 9.38 21.33
C SER A 172 -20.65 8.96 19.87
N ALA A 173 -19.63 9.32 19.08
CA ALA A 173 -19.52 8.95 17.67
C ALA A 173 -18.92 7.56 17.50
N LYS A 174 -19.44 6.80 16.54
CA LYS A 174 -18.79 5.59 16.07
C LYS A 174 -17.66 5.95 15.09
N ARG A 175 -16.46 5.49 15.35
CA ARG A 175 -15.31 5.70 14.46
C ARG A 175 -15.13 4.50 13.51
N ILE A 176 -14.96 4.79 12.21
CA ILE A 176 -14.62 3.81 11.17
C ILE A 176 -13.23 4.19 10.64
N LYS A 177 -12.25 3.30 10.86
CA LYS A 177 -10.90 3.41 10.28
C LYS A 177 -10.90 2.71 8.92
N PHE A 178 -11.14 3.47 7.87
CA PHE A 178 -11.33 2.96 6.52
C PHE A 178 -10.03 3.07 5.70
N GLU A 179 -9.54 1.92 5.27
CA GLU A 179 -8.47 1.82 4.27
C GLU A 179 -8.98 1.06 3.05
N THR A 180 -8.59 1.52 1.86
CA THR A 180 -8.94 0.86 0.59
C THR A 180 -8.41 -0.57 0.56
N PHE A 181 -7.20 -0.76 1.07
CA PHE A 181 -6.54 -2.06 1.23
C PHE A 181 -6.30 -2.33 2.71
N SER A 182 -7.34 -2.78 3.41
CA SER A 182 -7.28 -3.06 4.86
C SER A 182 -6.68 -4.43 5.19
N TYR A 183 -6.43 -5.26 4.18
CA TYR A 183 -5.94 -6.63 4.33
C TYR A 183 -6.77 -7.46 5.34
N GLU A 184 -8.07 -7.27 5.33
CA GLU A 184 -9.01 -7.95 6.24
C GLU A 184 -8.88 -9.48 6.15
N SER A 185 -8.64 -10.00 4.94
CA SER A 185 -8.41 -11.44 4.71
C SER A 185 -7.24 -11.98 5.52
N ILE A 186 -6.15 -11.21 5.68
CA ILE A 186 -4.98 -11.60 6.50
C ILE A 186 -5.37 -11.65 7.98
N ARG A 187 -6.07 -10.62 8.48
CA ARG A 187 -6.53 -10.59 9.88
C ARG A 187 -7.46 -11.76 10.21
N LYS A 188 -8.45 -12.00 9.37
CA LYS A 188 -9.40 -13.11 9.54
C LYS A 188 -8.73 -14.49 9.45
N ALA A 189 -7.79 -14.66 8.54
CA ALA A 189 -7.03 -15.90 8.42
C ALA A 189 -6.14 -16.15 9.64
N ASN A 190 -5.47 -15.11 10.15
CA ASN A 190 -4.64 -15.22 11.35
C ASN A 190 -5.46 -15.45 12.61
N GLU A 191 -6.68 -14.93 12.70
CA GLU A 191 -7.62 -15.26 13.75
C GLU A 191 -7.96 -16.76 13.75
N ILE A 192 -8.21 -17.34 12.57
CA ILE A 192 -8.49 -18.78 12.41
C ILE A 192 -7.24 -19.63 12.74
N SER A 193 -6.07 -19.24 12.21
CA SER A 193 -4.86 -20.05 12.31
C SER A 193 -4.16 -19.95 13.67
N TYR A 194 -4.16 -18.76 14.28
CA TYR A 194 -3.36 -18.43 15.45
C TYR A 194 -4.16 -17.81 16.61
N GLY A 195 -5.48 -17.62 16.45
CA GLY A 195 -6.33 -16.95 17.45
C GLY A 195 -6.03 -15.44 17.59
N LYS A 196 -5.35 -14.83 16.61
CA LYS A 196 -4.92 -13.43 16.63
C LYS A 196 -5.41 -12.70 15.38
N ALA A 197 -6.39 -11.83 15.50
CA ALA A 197 -6.92 -11.00 14.41
C ALA A 197 -5.96 -9.83 14.06
N LEU A 198 -4.68 -10.13 13.82
CA LEU A 198 -3.60 -9.16 13.60
C LEU A 198 -2.90 -9.40 12.26
N ILE A 199 -2.26 -8.34 11.74
CA ILE A 199 -1.33 -8.41 10.61
C ILE A 199 0.08 -8.38 11.19
N PRO A 200 0.79 -9.53 11.24
CA PRO A 200 2.11 -9.64 11.85
C PRO A 200 3.18 -8.97 11.00
N THR A 201 4.33 -8.75 11.61
CA THR A 201 5.56 -8.52 10.86
C THR A 201 6.13 -9.86 10.38
N TYR A 202 6.48 -9.93 9.10
CA TYR A 202 7.11 -11.10 8.49
C TYR A 202 8.63 -10.88 8.39
N HIS A 203 9.43 -11.76 9.00
CA HIS A 203 10.89 -11.67 8.98
C HIS A 203 11.48 -12.31 7.72
N ILE A 204 11.20 -11.72 6.55
CA ILE A 204 11.71 -12.20 5.26
C ILE A 204 13.23 -12.08 5.15
N GLU A 205 13.87 -11.19 5.92
CA GLU A 205 15.32 -10.99 5.96
C GLU A 205 16.09 -12.17 6.54
N ASP A 206 15.43 -13.05 7.30
CA ASP A 206 16.04 -14.14 8.05
C ASP A 206 15.79 -15.52 7.45
N VAL A 207 15.33 -15.59 6.19
CA VAL A 207 15.02 -16.85 5.52
C VAL A 207 15.98 -17.21 4.40
N ASP A 208 16.19 -18.51 4.18
CA ASP A 208 16.94 -19.06 3.05
C ASP A 208 16.05 -19.25 1.82
N TYR A 209 14.73 -19.38 2.04
CA TYR A 209 13.74 -19.58 0.99
C TYR A 209 12.47 -18.80 1.27
N LEU A 210 12.13 -17.86 0.39
CA LEU A 210 10.88 -17.11 0.43
C LEU A 210 9.98 -17.54 -0.72
N ILE A 211 8.73 -17.86 -0.45
CA ILE A 211 7.70 -17.98 -1.47
C ILE A 211 6.56 -17.00 -1.19
N SER A 212 6.20 -16.22 -2.19
CA SER A 212 5.09 -15.27 -2.13
C SER A 212 3.98 -15.68 -3.09
N PHE A 213 2.77 -15.78 -2.57
CA PHE A 213 1.54 -16.06 -3.32
C PHE A 213 0.79 -14.74 -3.56
N GLY A 214 1.25 -13.95 -4.52
CA GLY A 214 0.61 -12.69 -4.90
C GLY A 214 0.86 -11.51 -3.96
N ALA A 215 1.72 -11.64 -2.96
CA ALA A 215 2.10 -10.51 -2.11
C ALA A 215 3.16 -9.66 -2.83
N ASP A 216 2.73 -8.52 -3.35
CA ASP A 216 3.60 -7.56 -4.06
C ASP A 216 4.27 -6.61 -3.06
N PHE A 217 5.16 -7.16 -2.25
CA PHE A 217 5.74 -6.50 -1.08
C PHE A 217 6.78 -5.41 -1.40
N LEU A 218 7.23 -5.30 -2.64
CA LEU A 218 8.11 -4.19 -3.06
C LEU A 218 7.32 -2.98 -3.58
N GLU A 219 6.00 -3.10 -3.84
CA GLU A 219 5.22 -2.03 -4.43
C GLU A 219 3.94 -1.71 -3.64
N THR A 220 3.07 -2.69 -3.39
CA THR A 220 1.72 -2.42 -2.87
C THR A 220 1.36 -3.13 -1.56
N TRP A 221 2.05 -4.20 -1.18
CA TRP A 221 1.65 -5.05 -0.07
C TRP A 221 2.15 -4.55 1.28
N LEU A 222 1.24 -4.35 2.23
CA LEU A 222 1.45 -3.97 3.63
C LEU A 222 2.32 -2.72 3.82
N SER A 223 3.64 -2.88 3.92
CA SER A 223 4.63 -1.81 4.15
C SER A 223 5.79 -1.94 3.14
N PRO A 224 5.63 -1.47 1.89
CA PRO A 224 6.65 -1.67 0.84
C PRO A 224 8.03 -1.14 1.22
N THR A 225 8.09 -0.02 1.95
CA THR A 225 9.35 0.59 2.39
C THR A 225 10.09 -0.33 3.35
N GLU A 226 9.40 -0.92 4.33
CA GLU A 226 9.95 -1.90 5.27
C GLU A 226 10.41 -3.15 4.54
N TYR A 227 9.53 -3.74 3.73
CA TYR A 227 9.83 -4.99 3.03
C TYR A 227 10.90 -4.84 1.96
N SER A 228 11.06 -3.68 1.34
CA SER A 228 12.20 -3.39 0.46
C SER A 228 13.53 -3.46 1.20
N LYS A 229 13.58 -2.94 2.44
CA LYS A 229 14.78 -3.05 3.30
C LYS A 229 15.06 -4.49 3.71
N LYS A 230 14.06 -5.21 4.17
CA LYS A 230 14.15 -6.62 4.54
C LYS A 230 14.59 -7.48 3.36
N PHE A 231 14.01 -7.25 2.18
CA PHE A 231 14.40 -7.93 0.95
C PHE A 231 15.84 -7.64 0.55
N SER A 232 16.30 -6.40 0.68
CA SER A 232 17.69 -6.04 0.44
C SER A 232 18.66 -6.79 1.38
N LYS A 233 18.28 -6.97 2.65
CA LYS A 233 19.06 -7.76 3.62
C LYS A 233 19.07 -9.24 3.22
N MET A 234 17.90 -9.80 2.86
CA MET A 234 17.74 -11.20 2.41
C MET A 234 18.60 -11.53 1.18
N HIS A 235 18.62 -10.63 0.19
CA HIS A 235 19.37 -10.79 -1.06
C HIS A 235 20.84 -10.32 -1.00
N SER A 236 21.29 -9.87 0.19
CA SER A 236 22.66 -9.42 0.35
C SER A 236 23.66 -10.58 0.24
N LEU A 237 24.69 -10.40 -0.59
CA LEU A 237 25.79 -11.35 -0.72
C LEU A 237 26.88 -11.19 0.35
N LYS A 238 26.75 -10.22 1.27
CA LYS A 238 27.74 -9.95 2.32
C LYS A 238 27.72 -11.06 3.38
N GLY A 239 28.58 -12.05 3.19
CA GLY A 239 28.87 -13.07 4.21
C GLY A 239 27.85 -14.21 4.34
N LYS A 240 26.82 -14.29 3.51
CA LYS A 240 25.79 -15.33 3.53
C LYS A 240 25.58 -15.95 2.15
N LYS A 241 25.11 -17.21 2.11
CA LYS A 241 24.55 -17.79 0.90
C LYS A 241 23.32 -16.98 0.50
N LYS A 242 23.19 -16.65 -0.78
CA LYS A 242 22.02 -15.97 -1.33
C LYS A 242 20.76 -16.79 -1.06
N SER A 243 19.76 -16.16 -0.46
CA SER A 243 18.42 -16.74 -0.28
C SER A 243 17.71 -16.86 -1.63
N LYS A 244 16.86 -17.88 -1.78
CA LYS A 244 16.02 -18.04 -2.97
C LYS A 244 14.66 -17.38 -2.75
N PHE A 245 14.20 -16.64 -3.75
CA PHE A 245 12.89 -16.02 -3.78
C PHE A 245 12.06 -16.52 -4.96
N VAL A 246 10.87 -17.04 -4.67
CA VAL A 246 9.88 -17.51 -5.65
C VAL A 246 8.64 -16.62 -5.55
N GLN A 247 8.23 -16.02 -6.67
CA GLN A 247 6.99 -15.24 -6.77
C GLN A 247 5.96 -15.97 -7.61
N VAL A 248 4.79 -16.22 -7.05
CA VAL A 248 3.64 -16.86 -7.72
C VAL A 248 2.56 -15.81 -7.93
N GLU A 249 2.26 -15.48 -9.19
CA GLU A 249 1.27 -14.45 -9.51
C GLU A 249 0.77 -14.55 -10.94
N PRO A 250 -0.44 -14.04 -11.26
CA PRO A 250 -0.99 -14.09 -12.62
C PRO A 250 -0.40 -13.04 -13.57
N LYS A 251 0.20 -11.97 -13.05
CA LYS A 251 0.79 -10.85 -13.78
C LYS A 251 2.14 -10.51 -13.17
N LEU A 252 3.15 -10.35 -13.99
CA LEU A 252 4.48 -9.95 -13.53
C LEU A 252 4.45 -8.54 -12.92
N THR A 253 4.68 -8.48 -11.61
CA THR A 253 4.79 -7.24 -10.83
C THR A 253 6.24 -6.79 -10.69
N LEU A 254 6.46 -5.63 -10.04
CA LEU A 254 7.80 -5.20 -9.67
C LEU A 254 8.47 -6.24 -8.74
N THR A 255 7.74 -6.79 -7.79
CA THR A 255 8.20 -7.87 -6.90
C THR A 255 8.57 -9.12 -7.69
N GLY A 256 7.71 -9.55 -8.61
CA GLY A 256 7.97 -10.70 -9.47
C GLY A 256 9.18 -10.52 -10.37
N SER A 257 9.46 -9.31 -10.85
CA SER A 257 10.65 -9.00 -11.66
C SER A 257 11.98 -9.15 -10.91
N LYS A 258 11.93 -9.22 -9.57
CA LYS A 258 13.08 -9.42 -8.69
C LYS A 258 13.19 -10.84 -8.15
N ALA A 259 12.24 -11.71 -8.48
CA ALA A 259 12.26 -13.10 -8.06
C ALA A 259 13.38 -13.89 -8.77
N ASP A 260 13.95 -14.87 -8.06
CA ASP A 260 14.86 -15.86 -8.67
C ASP A 260 14.07 -16.84 -9.56
N GLU A 261 12.78 -17.04 -9.23
CA GLU A 261 11.86 -17.87 -10.02
C GLU A 261 10.46 -17.23 -10.01
N TRP A 262 9.98 -16.84 -11.17
CA TRP A 262 8.62 -16.36 -11.36
C TRP A 262 7.74 -17.50 -11.89
N VAL A 263 6.63 -17.74 -11.20
CA VAL A 263 5.67 -18.81 -11.50
C VAL A 263 4.35 -18.21 -11.90
N PRO A 264 4.02 -18.19 -13.21
CA PRO A 264 2.72 -17.73 -13.66
C PRO A 264 1.63 -18.70 -13.22
N ILE A 265 0.52 -18.15 -12.72
CA ILE A 265 -0.63 -18.92 -12.26
C ILE A 265 -1.93 -18.34 -12.82
N SER A 266 -2.92 -19.18 -13.06
CA SER A 266 -4.27 -18.70 -13.40
C SER A 266 -4.85 -17.84 -12.27
N PRO A 267 -5.55 -16.73 -12.57
CA PRO A 267 -6.14 -15.88 -11.54
C PRO A 267 -7.03 -16.66 -10.55
N ASN A 268 -6.97 -16.29 -9.27
CA ASN A 268 -7.75 -16.90 -8.19
C ASN A 268 -7.51 -18.41 -8.00
N LYS A 269 -6.29 -18.90 -8.29
CA LYS A 269 -5.91 -20.32 -8.12
C LYS A 269 -4.80 -20.54 -7.09
N ASN A 270 -4.45 -19.51 -6.33
CA ASN A 270 -3.43 -19.62 -5.29
C ASN A 270 -3.79 -20.67 -4.24
N LEU A 271 -5.05 -20.74 -3.78
CA LEU A 271 -5.50 -21.75 -2.84
C LEU A 271 -5.25 -23.16 -3.35
N SER A 272 -5.62 -23.44 -4.60
CA SER A 272 -5.41 -24.76 -5.21
C SER A 272 -3.93 -25.12 -5.29
N LEU A 273 -3.05 -24.17 -5.60
CA LEU A 273 -1.61 -24.40 -5.62
C LEU A 273 -1.04 -24.70 -4.25
N VAL A 274 -1.40 -23.89 -3.23
CA VAL A 274 -0.93 -24.09 -1.84
C VAL A 274 -1.38 -25.45 -1.32
N LEU A 275 -2.64 -25.84 -1.55
CA LEU A 275 -3.16 -27.15 -1.16
C LEU A 275 -2.46 -28.30 -1.89
N GLY A 276 -2.11 -28.14 -3.18
CA GLY A 276 -1.30 -29.08 -3.93
C GLY A 276 0.11 -29.25 -3.37
N ILE A 277 0.74 -28.14 -2.98
CA ILE A 277 2.07 -28.15 -2.33
C ILE A 277 1.98 -28.90 -0.97
N ILE A 278 0.97 -28.59 -0.14
CA ILE A 278 0.74 -29.25 1.15
C ILE A 278 0.49 -30.76 0.95
N ASN A 279 -0.33 -31.13 -0.04
CA ASN A 279 -0.59 -32.54 -0.34
C ASN A 279 0.69 -33.27 -0.76
N TYR A 280 1.51 -32.66 -1.62
CA TYR A 280 2.79 -33.24 -2.02
C TYR A 280 3.74 -33.44 -0.81
N ILE A 281 3.83 -32.44 0.08
CA ILE A 281 4.61 -32.51 1.32
C ILE A 281 4.11 -33.67 2.20
N LYS A 282 2.80 -33.83 2.37
CA LYS A 282 2.16 -34.91 3.13
C LYS A 282 2.51 -36.29 2.54
N GLN A 283 2.28 -36.46 1.24
CA GLN A 283 2.50 -37.75 0.57
C GLN A 283 3.97 -38.20 0.61
N ASN A 284 4.91 -37.26 0.53
CA ASN A 284 6.34 -37.54 0.55
C ASN A 284 6.96 -37.46 1.96
N LYS A 285 6.15 -37.26 3.01
CA LYS A 285 6.59 -37.18 4.42
C LYS A 285 7.68 -36.12 4.66
N LEU A 286 7.52 -34.96 4.01
CA LEU A 286 8.47 -33.84 4.10
C LEU A 286 8.07 -32.84 5.21
N ASN A 287 6.93 -33.03 5.86
CA ASN A 287 6.48 -32.19 6.97
C ASN A 287 7.33 -32.44 8.22
N ARG A 288 7.59 -31.36 8.98
CA ARG A 288 8.29 -31.38 10.27
C ARG A 288 7.30 -31.50 11.44
N ASN A 289 6.15 -30.82 11.33
CA ASN A 289 5.07 -30.85 12.32
C ASN A 289 3.91 -31.71 11.81
N SER A 290 3.05 -32.14 12.73
CA SER A 290 1.85 -32.92 12.40
C SER A 290 0.90 -32.08 11.52
N ILE A 291 0.26 -32.77 10.57
CA ILE A 291 -0.74 -32.13 9.70
C ILE A 291 -2.10 -32.33 10.37
N PRO A 292 -2.87 -31.27 10.66
CA PRO A 292 -4.19 -31.37 11.26
C PRO A 292 -5.16 -32.23 10.42
N ASN A 293 -6.06 -32.97 11.07
CA ASN A 293 -7.05 -33.84 10.39
C ASN A 293 -8.03 -33.07 9.48
N ILE A 294 -8.18 -31.80 9.68
CA ILE A 294 -9.01 -30.91 8.81
C ILE A 294 -8.58 -30.96 7.34
N VAL A 295 -7.42 -31.51 7.06
CA VAL A 295 -6.80 -31.58 5.73
C VAL A 295 -7.03 -32.93 5.04
N ASP A 296 -7.98 -33.76 5.52
CA ASP A 296 -8.20 -35.11 4.99
C ASP A 296 -8.63 -35.20 3.53
N ASN A 297 -9.23 -34.14 2.97
CA ASN A 297 -9.63 -34.05 1.56
C ASN A 297 -8.53 -33.56 0.61
N LEU A 298 -7.28 -33.43 1.06
CA LEU A 298 -6.16 -33.00 0.22
C LEU A 298 -5.86 -33.93 -0.96
N SER A 299 -6.28 -35.18 -0.91
CA SER A 299 -6.08 -36.15 -2.01
C SER A 299 -6.65 -35.67 -3.35
N TYR A 300 -7.64 -34.79 -3.33
CA TYR A 300 -8.17 -34.13 -4.54
C TYR A 300 -7.10 -33.28 -5.24
N PHE A 301 -6.21 -32.64 -4.49
CA PHE A 301 -5.14 -31.78 -5.02
C PHE A 301 -3.88 -32.59 -5.31
N SER A 302 -4.00 -33.68 -6.11
CA SER A 302 -2.84 -34.37 -6.66
C SER A 302 -2.02 -33.44 -7.57
N LEU A 303 -0.75 -33.77 -7.87
CA LEU A 303 0.08 -32.95 -8.76
C LEU A 303 -0.62 -32.67 -10.09
N ALA A 304 -1.14 -33.73 -10.74
CA ALA A 304 -1.86 -33.60 -12.02
C ALA A 304 -3.09 -32.69 -11.90
N LYS A 305 -3.91 -32.87 -10.85
CA LYS A 305 -5.10 -32.03 -10.67
C LYS A 305 -4.75 -30.59 -10.31
N THR A 306 -3.73 -30.38 -9.52
CA THR A 306 -3.23 -29.03 -9.19
C THR A 306 -2.69 -28.34 -10.45
N SER A 307 -1.91 -29.06 -11.27
CA SER A 307 -1.44 -28.52 -12.54
C SER A 307 -2.58 -28.11 -13.48
N GLU A 308 -3.57 -28.99 -13.62
CA GLU A 308 -4.79 -28.71 -14.41
C GLU A 308 -5.54 -27.44 -13.95
N LEU A 309 -5.71 -27.31 -12.60
CA LEU A 309 -6.46 -26.19 -12.02
C LEU A 309 -5.70 -24.86 -12.09
N THR A 310 -4.38 -24.89 -11.97
CA THR A 310 -3.55 -23.71 -11.77
C THR A 310 -2.80 -23.25 -13.03
N GLY A 311 -2.59 -24.15 -13.97
CA GLY A 311 -1.72 -23.95 -15.12
C GLY A 311 -0.23 -24.06 -14.80
N VAL A 312 0.14 -24.40 -13.57
CA VAL A 312 1.55 -24.58 -13.15
C VAL A 312 1.96 -26.03 -13.42
N ALA A 313 3.13 -26.22 -14.04
CA ALA A 313 3.63 -27.56 -14.38
C ALA A 313 3.88 -28.42 -13.13
N GLU A 314 3.58 -29.73 -13.20
CA GLU A 314 3.76 -30.68 -12.09
C GLU A 314 5.18 -30.68 -11.52
N ASP A 315 6.19 -30.60 -12.42
CA ASP A 315 7.59 -30.54 -12.02
C ASP A 315 7.91 -29.28 -11.20
N SER A 316 7.33 -28.13 -11.58
CA SER A 316 7.48 -26.89 -10.82
C SER A 316 6.83 -26.99 -9.45
N ILE A 317 5.62 -27.54 -9.35
CA ILE A 317 4.92 -27.75 -8.08
C ILE A 317 5.74 -28.65 -7.16
N SER A 318 6.21 -29.80 -7.68
CA SER A 318 6.99 -30.76 -6.91
C SER A 318 8.35 -30.19 -6.47
N LYS A 319 9.01 -29.42 -7.33
CA LYS A 319 10.26 -28.73 -7.04
C LYS A 319 10.10 -27.71 -5.92
N ILE A 320 9.11 -26.81 -6.05
CA ILE A 320 8.78 -25.80 -5.01
C ILE A 320 8.50 -26.46 -3.68
N ALA A 321 7.66 -27.51 -3.65
CA ALA A 321 7.33 -28.22 -2.43
C ALA A 321 8.56 -28.84 -1.74
N LYS A 322 9.45 -29.49 -2.52
CA LYS A 322 10.68 -30.09 -2.01
C LYS A 322 11.66 -29.01 -1.49
N GLU A 323 11.91 -27.97 -2.27
CA GLU A 323 12.83 -26.90 -1.90
C GLU A 323 12.36 -26.17 -0.63
N PHE A 324 11.06 -25.83 -0.55
CA PHE A 324 10.47 -25.17 0.61
C PHE A 324 10.58 -26.03 1.86
N ALA A 325 10.17 -27.28 1.78
CA ALA A 325 10.17 -28.19 2.94
C ALA A 325 11.58 -28.58 3.41
N SER A 326 12.57 -28.63 2.49
CA SER A 326 13.95 -28.98 2.82
C SER A 326 14.81 -27.79 3.28
N SER A 327 14.34 -26.57 3.07
CA SER A 327 15.04 -25.35 3.49
C SER A 327 15.11 -25.28 5.02
N LYS A 328 16.27 -24.88 5.58
CA LYS A 328 16.44 -24.74 7.02
C LYS A 328 15.58 -23.63 7.62
N SER A 329 15.42 -22.56 6.88
CA SER A 329 14.59 -21.41 7.22
C SER A 329 13.82 -20.99 5.98
N ALA A 330 12.51 -21.17 5.97
CA ALA A 330 11.66 -20.78 4.86
C ALA A 330 10.49 -19.95 5.38
N LEU A 331 9.85 -19.21 4.48
CA LEU A 331 8.62 -18.50 4.78
C LEU A 331 7.74 -18.44 3.53
N ALA A 332 6.47 -18.75 3.70
CA ALA A 332 5.43 -18.53 2.74
C ALA A 332 4.60 -17.31 3.16
N ILE A 333 4.43 -16.37 2.27
CA ILE A 333 3.59 -15.18 2.47
C ILE A 333 2.53 -15.08 1.37
N GLY A 334 1.45 -14.37 1.65
CA GLY A 334 0.37 -14.19 0.69
C GLY A 334 -0.56 -13.04 1.06
N GLY A 335 -1.59 -12.89 0.25
CA GLY A 335 -2.50 -11.76 0.35
C GLY A 335 -2.02 -10.58 -0.50
N GLY A 336 -2.93 -9.65 -0.75
CA GLY A 336 -2.70 -8.53 -1.64
C GLY A 336 -3.55 -8.63 -2.91
N ILE A 337 -3.46 -7.60 -3.75
CA ILE A 337 -4.37 -7.40 -4.89
C ILE A 337 -4.38 -8.60 -5.85
N ALA A 338 -3.23 -9.22 -6.10
CA ALA A 338 -3.10 -10.33 -7.03
C ALA A 338 -3.73 -11.65 -6.53
N SER A 339 -4.03 -11.75 -5.23
CA SER A 339 -4.64 -12.92 -4.59
C SER A 339 -5.95 -12.59 -3.89
N ASP A 340 -6.47 -11.38 -4.09
CA ASP A 340 -7.72 -10.92 -3.45
C ASP A 340 -8.93 -11.38 -4.26
N GLY A 341 -9.59 -12.42 -3.77
CA GLY A 341 -10.76 -13.06 -4.36
C GLY A 341 -11.66 -13.66 -3.28
N SER A 342 -12.67 -14.40 -3.68
CA SER A 342 -13.63 -15.02 -2.77
C SER A 342 -12.99 -16.02 -1.79
N ASP A 343 -11.85 -16.58 -2.15
CA ASP A 343 -11.07 -17.56 -1.38
C ASP A 343 -9.79 -16.99 -0.74
N SER A 344 -9.66 -15.67 -0.73
CA SER A 344 -8.48 -14.95 -0.24
C SER A 344 -8.15 -15.32 1.21
N ARG A 345 -9.13 -15.30 2.12
CA ARG A 345 -8.96 -15.72 3.52
C ARG A 345 -8.48 -17.17 3.61
N ASP A 346 -9.12 -18.06 2.89
CA ASP A 346 -8.82 -19.50 2.95
C ASP A 346 -7.44 -19.80 2.32
N THR A 347 -7.04 -19.03 1.33
CA THR A 347 -5.69 -19.06 0.76
C THR A 347 -4.65 -18.74 1.84
N ILE A 348 -4.86 -17.69 2.63
CA ILE A 348 -3.92 -17.30 3.69
C ILE A 348 -3.93 -18.32 4.83
N VAL A 349 -5.08 -18.90 5.18
CA VAL A 349 -5.15 -20.03 6.14
C VAL A 349 -4.30 -21.22 5.65
N ALA A 350 -4.38 -21.54 4.36
CA ALA A 350 -3.56 -22.61 3.78
C ALA A 350 -2.06 -22.26 3.77
N ILE A 351 -1.69 -20.98 3.51
CA ILE A 351 -0.31 -20.50 3.61
C ILE A 351 0.21 -20.59 5.05
N ASN A 352 -0.58 -20.19 6.03
CA ASN A 352 -0.26 -20.34 7.45
C ASN A 352 -0.03 -21.80 7.83
N LEU A 353 -0.91 -22.68 7.35
CA LEU A 353 -0.75 -24.12 7.54
C LEU A 353 0.54 -24.66 6.89
N LEU A 354 0.88 -24.19 5.68
CA LEU A 354 2.14 -24.56 5.00
C LEU A 354 3.36 -24.19 5.85
N ASN A 355 3.38 -22.99 6.43
CA ASN A 355 4.45 -22.55 7.35
C ASN A 355 4.48 -23.45 8.60
N GLU A 356 3.33 -23.75 9.19
CA GLU A 356 3.22 -24.56 10.41
C GLU A 356 3.72 -26.00 10.21
N ILE A 357 3.26 -26.68 9.17
CA ILE A 357 3.64 -28.08 8.93
C ILE A 357 5.12 -28.24 8.55
N THR A 358 5.75 -27.18 8.07
CA THR A 358 7.18 -27.16 7.75
C THR A 358 8.04 -26.53 8.85
N GLY A 359 7.44 -26.13 9.98
CA GLY A 359 8.15 -25.61 11.16
C GLY A 359 8.77 -24.22 10.95
N ASN A 360 8.09 -23.35 10.19
CA ASN A 360 8.60 -22.02 9.82
C ASN A 360 7.75 -20.87 10.39
N SER A 361 6.81 -21.15 11.31
CA SER A 361 5.93 -20.12 11.89
C SER A 361 6.66 -19.14 12.82
N ASP A 362 7.90 -19.43 13.22
CA ASP A 362 8.76 -18.55 14.03
C ASP A 362 9.18 -17.25 13.31
N LYS A 363 8.97 -17.17 12.00
CA LYS A 363 9.22 -15.97 11.20
C LYS A 363 8.01 -15.03 11.09
N ILE A 364 6.91 -15.38 11.76
CA ILE A 364 5.67 -14.61 11.80
C ILE A 364 5.55 -13.96 13.19
N ASP A 365 5.86 -12.68 13.28
CA ASP A 365 5.94 -11.95 14.55
C ASP A 365 4.65 -11.19 14.84
N PHE A 366 3.86 -11.70 15.78
CA PHE A 366 2.64 -11.08 16.25
C PHE A 366 2.84 -10.09 17.41
N ASP A 367 4.03 -10.01 17.99
CA ASP A 367 4.33 -9.05 19.06
C ASP A 367 4.62 -7.68 18.43
N ASN A 368 5.17 -7.67 17.21
CA ASN A 368 5.36 -6.50 16.37
C ASN A 368 4.39 -6.55 15.17
N PHE A 369 3.17 -6.11 15.39
CA PHE A 369 2.13 -6.13 14.36
C PHE A 369 1.95 -4.76 13.70
N LEU A 370 1.50 -4.74 12.45
CA LEU A 370 1.25 -3.52 11.70
C LEU A 370 -0.02 -2.81 12.17
N SER A 371 0.02 -1.47 12.14
CA SER A 371 -1.12 -0.61 12.51
C SER A 371 -2.40 -0.88 11.70
N LEU A 372 -2.26 -1.41 10.48
CA LEU A 372 -3.36 -1.91 9.64
C LEU A 372 -4.27 -2.94 10.36
N SER A 373 -3.75 -3.59 11.40
CA SER A 373 -4.54 -4.48 12.27
C SER A 373 -5.71 -3.77 12.95
N ASN A 374 -5.62 -2.45 13.11
CA ASN A 374 -6.63 -1.61 13.76
C ASN A 374 -7.69 -1.04 12.78
N CYS A 375 -7.61 -1.36 11.49
CA CYS A 375 -8.61 -0.95 10.51
C CYS A 375 -9.95 -1.63 10.80
N SER A 376 -11.02 -0.91 10.56
CA SER A 376 -12.38 -1.45 10.61
C SER A 376 -12.59 -2.51 9.53
N ASP A 377 -13.45 -3.48 9.80
CA ASP A 377 -13.92 -4.41 8.78
C ASP A 377 -14.81 -3.68 7.77
N PHE A 378 -14.79 -4.10 6.51
CA PHE A 378 -15.62 -3.49 5.47
C PHE A 378 -17.13 -3.52 5.79
N LYS A 379 -17.55 -4.52 6.60
CA LYS A 379 -18.91 -4.60 7.13
C LYS A 379 -19.32 -3.34 7.90
N GLU A 380 -18.41 -2.72 8.64
CA GLU A 380 -18.74 -1.49 9.40
C GLU A 380 -19.05 -0.32 8.47
N MET A 381 -18.38 -0.24 7.31
CA MET A 381 -18.66 0.75 6.28
C MET A 381 -20.03 0.47 5.61
N THR A 382 -20.37 -0.79 5.33
CA THR A 382 -21.67 -1.13 4.75
C THR A 382 -22.81 -0.88 5.74
N ASP A 383 -22.63 -1.19 7.03
CA ASP A 383 -23.60 -0.89 8.08
C ASP A 383 -23.81 0.63 8.24
N PHE A 384 -22.75 1.44 8.11
CA PHE A 384 -22.86 2.91 8.07
C PHE A 384 -23.70 3.38 6.87
N ILE A 385 -23.38 2.86 5.66
CA ILE A 385 -24.10 3.22 4.44
C ILE A 385 -25.60 2.91 4.56
N GLU A 386 -25.95 1.76 5.12
CA GLU A 386 -27.33 1.36 5.32
C GLU A 386 -28.07 2.31 6.28
N LYS A 387 -27.44 2.62 7.42
CA LYS A 387 -28.01 3.57 8.39
C LYS A 387 -28.18 4.98 7.81
N ALA A 388 -27.18 5.45 7.06
CA ALA A 388 -27.26 6.76 6.41
C ALA A 388 -28.38 6.79 5.34
N LYS A 389 -28.56 5.71 4.57
CA LYS A 389 -29.68 5.56 3.61
C LYS A 389 -31.06 5.65 4.28
N ASN A 390 -31.15 5.15 5.51
CA ASN A 390 -32.39 5.15 6.29
C ASN A 390 -32.64 6.47 7.05
N GLY A 391 -31.72 7.45 6.98
CA GLY A 391 -31.83 8.71 7.71
C GLY A 391 -31.55 8.54 9.21
N ASP A 392 -30.74 7.56 9.58
CA ASP A 392 -30.37 7.25 10.96
C ASP A 392 -29.04 7.86 11.39
N VAL A 393 -28.44 8.73 10.57
CA VAL A 393 -27.16 9.41 10.82
C VAL A 393 -27.32 10.90 10.55
N ASP A 394 -27.16 11.73 11.59
CA ASP A 394 -27.31 13.18 11.47
C ASP A 394 -25.96 13.91 11.24
N LEU A 395 -24.86 13.31 11.71
CA LEU A 395 -23.53 13.91 11.65
C LEU A 395 -22.50 12.91 11.14
N VAL A 396 -21.69 13.31 10.17
CA VAL A 396 -20.49 12.59 9.78
C VAL A 396 -19.29 13.52 9.61
N ILE A 397 -18.16 13.12 10.17
CA ILE A 397 -16.86 13.77 9.98
C ILE A 397 -15.97 12.80 9.18
N VAL A 398 -15.44 13.25 8.05
CA VAL A 398 -14.52 12.46 7.22
C VAL A 398 -13.15 13.12 7.24
N HIS A 399 -12.11 12.37 7.61
CA HIS A 399 -10.76 12.89 7.71
C HIS A 399 -9.75 11.91 7.12
N GLY A 400 -8.95 12.37 6.15
CA GLY A 400 -7.88 11.58 5.54
C GLY A 400 -8.34 10.36 4.72
N ALA A 401 -9.64 10.19 4.50
CA ALA A 401 -10.23 9.10 3.73
C ALA A 401 -11.12 9.66 2.62
N ASN A 402 -11.28 8.93 1.52
CA ASN A 402 -12.20 9.29 0.44
C ASN A 402 -13.15 8.12 0.09
N PRO A 403 -14.11 7.79 0.96
CA PRO A 403 -15.02 6.68 0.71
C PRO A 403 -15.89 6.86 -0.54
N ALA A 404 -16.19 8.11 -0.92
CA ALA A 404 -16.96 8.40 -2.14
C ALA A 404 -16.25 7.91 -3.41
N TYR A 405 -14.92 7.88 -3.40
CA TYR A 405 -14.11 7.38 -4.49
C TYR A 405 -13.76 5.89 -4.32
N ASN A 406 -13.39 5.48 -3.09
CA ASN A 406 -12.79 4.18 -2.84
C ASN A 406 -13.82 3.06 -2.61
N VAL A 407 -15.02 3.37 -2.13
CA VAL A 407 -16.09 2.37 -1.98
C VAL A 407 -16.74 2.10 -3.34
N PRO A 408 -16.89 0.83 -3.76
CA PRO A 408 -17.54 0.52 -5.02
C PRO A 408 -18.96 1.13 -5.11
N LYS A 409 -19.29 1.71 -6.25
CA LYS A 409 -20.58 2.43 -6.48
C LYS A 409 -21.81 1.57 -6.18
N THR A 410 -21.70 0.26 -6.32
CA THR A 410 -22.79 -0.69 -6.04
C THR A 410 -23.27 -0.65 -4.59
N PHE A 411 -22.44 -0.20 -3.64
CA PHE A 411 -22.84 -0.02 -2.24
C PHE A 411 -23.61 1.28 -2.00
N GLY A 412 -23.52 2.26 -2.91
CA GLY A 412 -24.29 3.49 -2.85
C GLY A 412 -23.86 4.43 -1.73
N PHE A 413 -22.53 4.58 -1.49
CA PHE A 413 -22.01 5.48 -0.47
C PHE A 413 -22.40 6.94 -0.74
N SER A 414 -22.24 7.42 -1.97
CA SER A 414 -22.54 8.82 -2.31
C SER A 414 -24.01 9.18 -2.08
N GLU A 415 -24.94 8.30 -2.47
CA GLU A 415 -26.37 8.48 -2.25
C GLU A 415 -26.73 8.47 -0.75
N ALA A 416 -26.07 7.62 0.03
CA ALA A 416 -26.24 7.58 1.47
C ALA A 416 -25.69 8.85 2.13
N PHE A 417 -24.50 9.29 1.72
CA PHE A 417 -23.82 10.46 2.24
C PHE A 417 -24.63 11.75 1.99
N GLU A 418 -25.30 11.87 0.83
CA GLU A 418 -26.16 13.03 0.55
C GLU A 418 -27.36 13.16 1.52
N LYS A 419 -27.85 12.07 2.08
CA LYS A 419 -28.96 12.07 3.02
C LYS A 419 -28.61 12.52 4.44
N ILE A 420 -27.33 12.61 4.78
CA ILE A 420 -26.86 13.04 6.09
C ILE A 420 -27.02 14.56 6.18
N ASP A 421 -27.61 15.06 7.27
CA ASP A 421 -27.88 16.48 7.44
C ASP A 421 -26.59 17.31 7.55
N PHE A 422 -25.66 16.88 8.38
CA PHE A 422 -24.42 17.63 8.61
C PHE A 422 -23.17 16.79 8.29
N LYS A 423 -22.39 17.30 7.35
CA LYS A 423 -21.19 16.64 6.82
C LYS A 423 -19.98 17.56 6.94
N VAL A 424 -18.87 17.03 7.44
CA VAL A 424 -17.57 17.73 7.53
C VAL A 424 -16.51 16.86 6.87
N SER A 425 -15.69 17.45 6.00
CA SER A 425 -14.56 16.78 5.36
C SER A 425 -13.32 17.68 5.40
#